data_a2a82abd959fc3ee1251130dc409bd4c
#
_entry.id   a2a82abd959fc3ee1251130dc409bd4c
#
_cell.length_a   1.000
_cell.length_b   1.000
_cell.length_c   1.000
_cell.angle_alpha   90.00
_cell.angle_beta   90.00
_cell.angle_gamma   90.00
#
_symmetry.space_group_name_H-M   'P 1'
#
loop_
_entity.id
_entity.type
_entity.pdbx_description
1 polymer ?
#
loop_
_entity_poly.entity_id
_entity_poly.type
_entity_poly.pdbx_seq_one_letter_code
_entity_poly.pdbx_strand_id
1 'polypeptide(L)'
;MQNFLSKLNLMPDKDIIISASILSSNFKNLEKEIKSLNFSGIDEFHIDIMDGHFVENISFGQPLLRTIRSLTSLPIEAHLMVNNPANHINSLFEIGVDIFTFHIESLDNPKDVIEMLSKTKMKKGIAINPDTEISKILPFLDIIDRVLLMTVYPGKGGQSYLSFVEEKIEKLAKINKSNDFLIGVDGGIKSETIKS
;
A
#
# COMPACT_ATOMS: atom_id res chain seq x y z
N MET A 1 -15.43 19.13 1.00
CA MET A 1 -14.24 18.35 0.62
C MET A 1 -13.99 18.35 -0.88
N GLN A 2 -14.97 18.14 -1.77
CA GLN A 2 -14.82 18.42 -3.23
C GLN A 2 -14.21 19.81 -3.52
N ASN A 3 -14.48 20.81 -2.66
CA ASN A 3 -13.91 22.17 -2.80
C ASN A 3 -12.43 22.31 -2.41
N PHE A 4 -11.81 21.31 -1.76
CA PHE A 4 -10.39 21.36 -1.39
C PHE A 4 -9.52 20.80 -2.51
N LEU A 5 -9.94 19.69 -3.13
CA LEU A 5 -9.22 19.08 -4.25
C LEU A 5 -9.31 19.93 -5.53
N SER A 6 -10.46 20.60 -5.77
CA SER A 6 -10.61 21.54 -6.89
C SER A 6 -9.76 22.83 -6.76
N LYS A 7 -9.35 23.20 -5.53
CA LYS A 7 -8.43 24.32 -5.30
C LYS A 7 -6.97 24.00 -5.55
N LEU A 8 -6.60 22.71 -5.64
CA LEU A 8 -5.21 22.30 -5.85
C LEU A 8 -4.81 22.32 -7.33
N ASN A 9 -5.74 22.54 -8.27
CA ASN A 9 -5.47 22.51 -9.73
C ASN A 9 -4.65 21.28 -10.17
N LEU A 10 -4.80 20.18 -9.43
CA LEU A 10 -4.10 18.94 -9.67
C LEU A 10 -4.88 18.17 -10.74
N MET A 11 -4.42 18.28 -11.96
CA MET A 11 -4.75 17.54 -13.18
C MET A 11 -6.22 17.14 -13.35
N PRO A 12 -6.94 17.70 -14.32
CA PRO A 12 -8.24 17.16 -14.72
C PRO A 12 -8.01 15.74 -15.28
N ASP A 13 -8.80 14.79 -14.81
CA ASP A 13 -8.96 13.44 -15.34
C ASP A 13 -7.89 12.37 -15.04
N LYS A 14 -7.25 12.37 -13.87
CA LYS A 14 -6.65 11.14 -13.34
C LYS A 14 -7.26 10.82 -11.98
N ASP A 15 -7.80 9.61 -11.87
CA ASP A 15 -8.31 9.06 -10.62
C ASP A 15 -7.15 8.86 -9.63
N ILE A 16 -6.91 9.86 -8.78
CA ILE A 16 -5.96 9.73 -7.66
C ILE A 16 -6.66 8.93 -6.58
N ILE A 17 -6.11 7.77 -6.25
CA ILE A 17 -6.58 6.93 -5.15
C ILE A 17 -5.94 7.42 -3.84
N ILE A 18 -6.79 7.78 -2.89
CA ILE A 18 -6.37 8.16 -1.53
C ILE A 18 -6.50 6.95 -0.63
N SER A 19 -5.36 6.36 -0.26
CA SER A 19 -5.27 5.24 0.65
C SER A 19 -4.93 5.73 2.06
N ALA A 20 -5.76 5.40 3.05
CA ALA A 20 -5.57 5.86 4.42
C ALA A 20 -4.92 4.78 5.27
N SER A 21 -3.66 4.99 5.71
CA SER A 21 -3.03 4.13 6.70
C SER A 21 -3.65 4.33 8.08
N ILE A 22 -3.93 3.22 8.75
CA ILE A 22 -4.42 3.21 10.14
C ILE A 22 -3.30 3.03 11.16
N LEU A 23 -2.05 2.93 10.75
CA LEU A 23 -0.92 2.66 11.64
C LEU A 23 -0.81 3.66 12.80
N SER A 24 -1.20 4.91 12.55
CA SER A 24 -1.17 5.99 13.55
C SER A 24 -2.56 6.33 14.13
N SER A 25 -3.57 5.49 13.93
CA SER A 25 -4.92 5.72 14.44
C SER A 25 -5.00 5.60 15.96
N ASN A 26 -6.03 6.20 16.55
CA ASN A 26 -6.34 6.02 17.96
C ASN A 26 -7.05 4.68 18.17
N PHE A 27 -6.29 3.63 18.51
CA PHE A 27 -6.81 2.27 18.70
C PHE A 27 -7.82 2.13 19.87
N LYS A 28 -7.85 3.07 20.83
CA LYS A 28 -8.90 3.10 21.87
C LYS A 28 -10.28 3.41 21.28
N ASN A 29 -10.32 4.05 20.11
CA ASN A 29 -11.55 4.49 19.46
C ASN A 29 -11.59 4.05 17.99
N LEU A 30 -10.99 2.88 17.65
CA LEU A 30 -10.79 2.42 16.28
C LEU A 30 -12.07 2.45 15.44
N GLU A 31 -13.20 1.99 15.98
CA GLU A 31 -14.48 2.04 15.29
C GLU A 31 -14.86 3.45 14.84
N LYS A 32 -14.65 4.43 15.71
CA LYS A 32 -14.93 5.85 15.38
C LYS A 32 -13.99 6.37 14.31
N GLU A 33 -12.70 6.01 14.37
CA GLU A 33 -11.71 6.38 13.38
C GLU A 33 -12.08 5.81 11.99
N ILE A 34 -12.36 4.50 11.90
CA ILE A 34 -12.75 3.85 10.64
C ILE A 34 -14.04 4.47 10.07
N LYS A 35 -15.07 4.66 10.91
CA LYS A 35 -16.32 5.31 10.47
C LYS A 35 -16.08 6.74 9.98
N SER A 36 -15.23 7.51 10.66
CA SER A 36 -14.89 8.87 10.22
C SER A 36 -14.19 8.86 8.85
N LEU A 37 -13.25 7.94 8.65
CA LEU A 37 -12.54 7.80 7.38
C LEU A 37 -13.48 7.38 6.23
N ASN A 38 -14.44 6.49 6.45
CA ASN A 38 -15.45 6.12 5.44
C ASN A 38 -16.21 7.35 4.88
N PHE A 39 -16.38 8.42 5.67
CA PHE A 39 -17.06 9.65 5.25
C PHE A 39 -16.11 10.76 4.81
N SER A 40 -14.79 10.55 4.91
CA SER A 40 -13.80 11.59 4.61
C SER A 40 -13.45 11.73 3.13
N GLY A 41 -13.91 10.78 2.29
CA GLY A 41 -13.63 10.76 0.85
C GLY A 41 -12.31 10.08 0.50
N ILE A 42 -11.82 9.18 1.37
CA ILE A 42 -10.77 8.23 1.01
C ILE A 42 -11.34 7.15 0.08
N ASP A 43 -10.47 6.50 -0.67
CA ASP A 43 -10.86 5.48 -1.63
C ASP A 43 -10.61 4.07 -1.08
N GLU A 44 -9.60 3.89 -0.23
CA GLU A 44 -9.23 2.60 0.35
C GLU A 44 -8.52 2.76 1.71
N PHE A 45 -8.47 1.67 2.46
CA PHE A 45 -7.69 1.55 3.71
C PHE A 45 -6.36 0.87 3.43
N HIS A 46 -5.30 1.37 4.04
CA HIS A 46 -3.95 0.80 4.02
C HIS A 46 -3.60 0.23 5.40
N ILE A 47 -3.28 -1.07 5.44
CA ILE A 47 -3.00 -1.78 6.68
C ILE A 47 -1.59 -2.32 6.68
N ASP A 48 -0.72 -1.70 7.46
CA ASP A 48 0.69 -2.07 7.62
C ASP A 48 0.84 -3.28 8.53
N ILE A 49 1.17 -4.45 7.98
CA ILE A 49 1.37 -5.70 8.71
C ILE A 49 2.86 -5.95 8.88
N MET A 50 3.33 -5.97 10.12
CA MET A 50 4.75 -6.11 10.49
C MET A 50 4.93 -7.30 11.41
N ASP A 51 5.96 -8.12 11.16
CA ASP A 51 6.21 -9.39 11.88
C ASP A 51 7.36 -9.34 12.88
N GLY A 52 8.04 -8.20 13.01
CA GLY A 52 9.22 -8.07 13.88
C GLY A 52 10.48 -8.77 13.34
N HIS A 53 10.45 -9.25 12.08
CA HIS A 53 11.58 -9.91 11.41
C HIS A 53 12.01 -9.18 10.15
N PHE A 54 11.09 -8.88 9.25
CA PHE A 54 11.37 -8.06 8.08
C PHE A 54 11.66 -6.60 8.47
N VAL A 55 10.93 -6.11 9.47
CA VAL A 55 11.16 -4.84 10.17
C VAL A 55 11.15 -5.09 11.68
N GLU A 56 11.78 -4.19 12.48
CA GLU A 56 11.91 -4.37 13.93
C GLU A 56 10.57 -4.32 14.69
N ASN A 57 9.57 -3.60 14.14
CA ASN A 57 8.27 -3.46 14.77
C ASN A 57 7.34 -4.64 14.48
N ILE A 58 6.42 -4.89 15.42
CA ILE A 58 5.24 -5.74 15.26
C ILE A 58 4.02 -4.83 15.27
N SER A 59 3.12 -4.97 14.29
CA SER A 59 1.93 -4.13 14.20
C SER A 59 0.64 -4.93 14.40
N PHE A 60 0.03 -5.37 13.32
CA PHE A 60 -1.32 -5.93 13.31
C PHE A 60 -1.34 -7.35 12.78
N GLY A 61 -2.39 -8.07 13.17
CA GLY A 61 -2.65 -9.41 12.67
C GLY A 61 -4.11 -9.57 12.24
N GLN A 62 -4.47 -10.78 11.81
CA GLN A 62 -5.77 -11.15 11.28
C GLN A 62 -6.97 -10.73 12.15
N PRO A 63 -6.94 -10.81 13.52
CA PRO A 63 -8.07 -10.38 14.34
C PRO A 63 -8.46 -8.92 14.13
N LEU A 64 -7.46 -8.03 14.01
CA LEU A 64 -7.72 -6.61 13.77
C LEU A 64 -8.29 -6.38 12.37
N LEU A 65 -7.75 -7.04 11.34
CA LEU A 65 -8.25 -6.92 9.97
C LEU A 65 -9.71 -7.38 9.86
N ARG A 66 -10.12 -8.46 10.56
CA ARG A 66 -11.53 -8.88 10.63
C ARG A 66 -12.41 -7.78 11.22
N THR A 67 -11.94 -7.13 12.27
CA THR A 67 -12.65 -5.99 12.89
C THR A 67 -12.79 -4.84 11.89
N ILE A 68 -11.70 -4.44 11.24
CA ILE A 68 -11.73 -3.35 10.25
C ILE A 68 -12.67 -3.71 9.10
N ARG A 69 -12.59 -4.92 8.55
CA ARG A 69 -13.45 -5.37 7.47
C ARG A 69 -14.94 -5.29 7.84
N SER A 70 -15.29 -5.57 9.10
CA SER A 70 -16.69 -5.45 9.57
C SER A 70 -17.18 -3.99 9.67
N LEU A 71 -16.29 -3.01 9.67
CA LEU A 71 -16.60 -1.59 9.86
C LEU A 71 -16.60 -0.77 8.56
N THR A 72 -16.12 -1.34 7.45
CA THR A 72 -16.04 -0.65 6.16
C THR A 72 -16.39 -1.55 4.98
N SER A 73 -16.93 -0.98 3.91
CA SER A 73 -17.07 -1.62 2.60
C SER A 73 -16.03 -1.13 1.59
N LEU A 74 -15.20 -0.13 1.96
CA LEU A 74 -14.11 0.33 1.09
C LEU A 74 -13.07 -0.76 0.92
N PRO A 75 -12.33 -0.78 -0.18
CA PRO A 75 -11.20 -1.68 -0.38
C PRO A 75 -10.20 -1.62 0.77
N ILE A 76 -9.61 -2.77 1.10
CA ILE A 76 -8.54 -2.91 2.10
C ILE A 76 -7.30 -3.43 1.39
N GLU A 77 -6.24 -2.64 1.44
CA GLU A 77 -4.89 -3.08 1.10
C GLU A 77 -4.19 -3.61 2.36
N ALA A 78 -3.69 -4.82 2.30
CA ALA A 78 -2.75 -5.35 3.27
C ALA A 78 -1.33 -5.16 2.73
N HIS A 79 -0.55 -4.27 3.37
CA HIS A 79 0.86 -4.03 3.08
C HIS A 79 1.71 -4.87 4.03
N LEU A 80 2.36 -5.90 3.49
CA LEU A 80 3.06 -6.91 4.26
C LEU A 80 4.56 -6.62 4.33
N MET A 81 4.99 -6.15 5.47
CA MET A 81 6.39 -6.04 5.88
C MET A 81 6.76 -7.26 6.73
N VAL A 82 6.78 -8.43 6.06
CA VAL A 82 6.97 -9.74 6.68
C VAL A 82 7.92 -10.63 5.87
N ASN A 83 8.67 -11.52 6.53
CA ASN A 83 9.62 -12.41 5.85
C ASN A 83 8.96 -13.48 4.97
N ASN A 84 7.76 -13.93 5.30
CA ASN A 84 7.06 -15.00 4.57
C ASN A 84 5.64 -14.59 4.18
N PRO A 85 5.44 -13.70 3.21
CA PRO A 85 4.11 -13.21 2.83
C PRO A 85 3.18 -14.33 2.34
N ALA A 86 3.69 -15.39 1.71
CA ALA A 86 2.90 -16.52 1.24
C ALA A 86 2.01 -17.15 2.33
N ASN A 87 2.50 -17.21 3.58
CA ASN A 87 1.79 -17.79 4.70
C ASN A 87 0.49 -17.05 5.07
N HIS A 88 0.34 -15.82 4.60
CA HIS A 88 -0.79 -14.95 4.94
C HIS A 88 -1.86 -14.89 3.85
N ILE A 89 -1.60 -15.40 2.64
CA ILE A 89 -2.49 -15.25 1.48
C ILE A 89 -3.89 -15.78 1.78
N ASN A 90 -4.01 -17.03 2.20
CA ASN A 90 -5.31 -17.66 2.42
C ASN A 90 -6.11 -16.95 3.53
N SER A 91 -5.47 -16.66 4.66
CA SER A 91 -6.15 -16.02 5.79
C SER A 91 -6.60 -14.58 5.47
N LEU A 92 -5.81 -13.82 4.71
CA LEU A 92 -6.17 -12.47 4.29
C LEU A 92 -7.29 -12.49 3.23
N PHE A 93 -7.25 -13.44 2.31
CA PHE A 93 -8.34 -13.66 1.35
C PHE A 93 -9.67 -14.00 2.04
N GLU A 94 -9.66 -14.91 3.03
CA GLU A 94 -10.83 -15.26 3.82
C GLU A 94 -11.40 -14.10 4.64
N ILE A 95 -10.56 -13.17 5.06
CA ILE A 95 -10.98 -11.95 5.76
C ILE A 95 -11.69 -10.97 4.80
N GLY A 96 -11.43 -11.07 3.50
CA GLY A 96 -11.95 -10.15 2.50
C GLY A 96 -11.01 -8.94 2.29
N VAL A 97 -9.70 -9.16 2.35
CA VAL A 97 -8.70 -8.20 1.88
C VAL A 97 -8.80 -8.12 0.36
N ASP A 98 -8.75 -6.92 -0.19
CA ASP A 98 -8.94 -6.67 -1.63
C ASP A 98 -7.61 -6.59 -2.38
N ILE A 99 -6.56 -6.09 -1.71
CA ILE A 99 -5.24 -5.88 -2.31
C ILE A 99 -4.17 -6.44 -1.38
N PHE A 100 -3.32 -7.30 -1.91
CA PHE A 100 -2.21 -7.93 -1.17
C PHE A 100 -0.89 -7.38 -1.72
N THR A 101 -0.23 -6.53 -0.95
CA THR A 101 1.05 -5.90 -1.33
C THR A 101 2.17 -6.45 -0.45
N PHE A 102 3.19 -7.04 -1.05
CA PHE A 102 4.35 -7.60 -0.36
C PHE A 102 5.65 -6.99 -0.86
N HIS A 103 6.65 -6.95 0.00
CA HIS A 103 7.97 -6.45 -0.36
C HIS A 103 8.74 -7.43 -1.24
N ILE A 104 9.32 -6.92 -2.34
CA ILE A 104 10.18 -7.71 -3.24
C ILE A 104 11.39 -8.27 -2.49
N GLU A 105 11.88 -7.53 -1.48
CA GLU A 105 13.04 -7.86 -0.67
C GLU A 105 12.79 -9.01 0.31
N SER A 106 11.54 -9.37 0.56
CA SER A 106 11.19 -10.46 1.49
C SER A 106 11.36 -11.86 0.90
N LEU A 107 11.68 -11.96 -0.40
CA LEU A 107 11.65 -13.23 -1.14
C LEU A 107 12.81 -13.37 -2.12
N ASP A 108 13.37 -14.56 -2.19
CA ASP A 108 14.29 -14.94 -3.26
C ASP A 108 13.55 -15.17 -4.60
N ASN A 109 12.33 -15.70 -4.55
CA ASN A 109 11.49 -15.94 -5.72
C ASN A 109 10.08 -15.34 -5.55
N PRO A 110 9.87 -14.07 -5.93
CA PRO A 110 8.55 -13.42 -5.84
C PRO A 110 7.46 -14.06 -6.70
N LYS A 111 7.85 -14.77 -7.76
CA LYS A 111 6.92 -15.40 -8.70
C LYS A 111 5.97 -16.39 -8.01
N ASP A 112 6.45 -17.13 -7.04
CA ASP A 112 5.64 -18.12 -6.32
C ASP A 112 4.48 -17.47 -5.56
N VAL A 113 4.73 -16.31 -4.93
CA VAL A 113 3.69 -15.53 -4.24
C VAL A 113 2.69 -14.96 -5.25
N ILE A 114 3.16 -14.43 -6.38
CA ILE A 114 2.28 -13.90 -7.45
C ILE A 114 1.39 -15.00 -8.01
N GLU A 115 1.93 -16.20 -8.25
CA GLU A 115 1.17 -17.36 -8.73
C GLU A 115 0.12 -17.82 -7.70
N MET A 116 0.44 -17.82 -6.41
CA MET A 116 -0.52 -18.12 -5.34
C MET A 116 -1.64 -17.07 -5.29
N LEU A 117 -1.31 -15.79 -5.37
CA LEU A 117 -2.27 -14.69 -5.40
C LEU A 117 -3.18 -14.75 -6.63
N SER A 118 -2.69 -15.21 -7.78
CA SER A 118 -3.48 -15.38 -8.99
C SER A 118 -4.60 -16.42 -8.87
N LYS A 119 -4.57 -17.27 -7.83
CA LYS A 119 -5.66 -18.21 -7.49
C LYS A 119 -6.72 -17.56 -6.59
N THR A 120 -6.53 -16.33 -6.17
CA THR A 120 -7.48 -15.55 -5.36
C THR A 120 -8.11 -14.44 -6.21
N LYS A 121 -9.01 -13.66 -5.59
CA LYS A 121 -9.55 -12.44 -6.21
C LYS A 121 -8.83 -11.16 -5.76
N MET A 122 -7.82 -11.30 -4.90
CA MET A 122 -7.04 -10.16 -4.43
C MET A 122 -6.19 -9.59 -5.57
N LYS A 123 -6.12 -8.26 -5.65
CA LYS A 123 -5.15 -7.56 -6.49
C LYS A 123 -3.73 -7.79 -5.94
N LYS A 124 -2.77 -7.88 -6.84
CA LYS A 124 -1.38 -8.19 -6.55
C LYS A 124 -0.55 -6.92 -6.53
N GLY A 125 0.00 -6.58 -5.37
CA GLY A 125 0.92 -5.46 -5.20
C GLY A 125 2.34 -5.92 -4.89
N ILE A 126 3.32 -5.22 -5.43
CA ILE A 126 4.74 -5.34 -5.03
C ILE A 126 5.18 -4.01 -4.44
N ALA A 127 5.70 -4.05 -3.21
CA ALA A 127 6.38 -2.93 -2.58
C ALA A 127 7.90 -3.02 -2.78
N ILE A 128 8.56 -1.87 -2.90
CA ILE A 128 10.03 -1.78 -2.91
C ILE A 128 10.52 -0.71 -1.96
N ASN A 129 11.62 -1.02 -1.27
CA ASN A 129 12.30 -0.09 -0.36
C ASN A 129 12.90 1.11 -1.10
N PRO A 130 13.18 2.23 -0.38
CA PRO A 130 13.78 3.41 -0.97
C PRO A 130 15.08 3.14 -1.73
N ASP A 131 15.92 2.22 -1.25
CA ASP A 131 17.21 1.87 -1.85
C ASP A 131 17.13 0.76 -2.91
N THR A 132 15.98 0.08 -3.03
CA THR A 132 15.83 -1.03 -3.99
C THR A 132 15.64 -0.51 -5.41
N GLU A 133 16.44 -1.01 -6.33
CA GLU A 133 16.36 -0.63 -7.76
C GLU A 133 15.09 -1.16 -8.43
N ILE A 134 14.50 -0.35 -9.32
CA ILE A 134 13.31 -0.73 -10.11
C ILE A 134 13.56 -1.99 -10.95
N SER A 135 14.80 -2.23 -11.37
CA SER A 135 15.18 -3.40 -12.15
C SER A 135 14.72 -4.73 -11.54
N LYS A 136 14.60 -4.79 -10.20
CA LYS A 136 14.11 -5.99 -9.50
C LYS A 136 12.64 -6.31 -9.75
N ILE A 137 11.82 -5.30 -10.05
CA ILE A 137 10.37 -5.50 -10.27
C ILE A 137 9.99 -5.57 -11.75
N LEU A 138 10.87 -5.13 -12.68
CA LEU A 138 10.58 -5.13 -14.12
C LEU A 138 10.05 -6.48 -14.65
N PRO A 139 10.57 -7.65 -14.23
CA PRO A 139 10.08 -8.94 -14.70
C PRO A 139 8.64 -9.27 -14.30
N PHE A 140 8.04 -8.50 -13.38
CA PHE A 140 6.73 -8.79 -12.80
C PHE A 140 5.65 -7.78 -13.20
N LEU A 141 6.01 -6.66 -13.85
CA LEU A 141 5.07 -5.57 -14.13
C LEU A 141 3.83 -6.00 -14.93
N ASP A 142 3.96 -6.95 -15.83
CA ASP A 142 2.86 -7.45 -16.67
C ASP A 142 1.89 -8.38 -15.91
N ILE A 143 2.23 -8.79 -14.70
CA ILE A 143 1.45 -9.80 -13.94
C ILE A 143 1.01 -9.33 -12.55
N ILE A 144 1.21 -8.05 -12.25
CA ILE A 144 0.79 -7.40 -11.01
C ILE A 144 -0.16 -6.24 -11.29
N ASP A 145 -0.89 -5.80 -10.28
CA ASP A 145 -1.89 -4.74 -10.38
C ASP A 145 -1.41 -3.41 -9.77
N ARG A 146 -0.36 -3.48 -8.91
CA ARG A 146 0.15 -2.30 -8.19
C ARG A 146 1.65 -2.41 -7.91
N VAL A 147 2.35 -1.29 -8.01
CA VAL A 147 3.68 -1.07 -7.43
C VAL A 147 3.58 -0.03 -6.33
N LEU A 148 4.08 -0.35 -5.13
CA LEU A 148 4.15 0.56 -3.99
C LEU A 148 5.61 0.97 -3.77
N LEU A 149 5.92 2.24 -4.01
CA LEU A 149 7.25 2.81 -3.77
C LEU A 149 7.30 3.37 -2.35
N MET A 150 8.16 2.81 -1.51
CA MET A 150 8.38 3.35 -0.17
C MET A 150 9.13 4.67 -0.28
N THR A 151 8.55 5.74 0.26
CA THR A 151 9.15 7.06 0.38
C THR A 151 9.66 7.35 1.79
N VAL A 152 9.68 6.32 2.62
CA VAL A 152 10.36 6.21 3.91
C VAL A 152 10.90 4.78 4.04
N TYR A 153 11.83 4.53 4.98
CA TYR A 153 12.17 3.15 5.31
C TYR A 153 11.00 2.46 6.03
N PRO A 154 10.59 1.24 5.60
CA PRO A 154 9.45 0.56 6.20
C PRO A 154 9.66 0.27 7.69
N GLY A 155 8.55 0.10 8.45
CA GLY A 155 8.60 -0.35 9.83
C GLY A 155 8.09 0.62 10.88
N LYS A 156 7.90 1.92 10.58
CA LYS A 156 7.31 2.89 11.53
C LYS A 156 6.71 4.10 10.81
N GLY A 157 5.64 4.62 11.38
CA GLY A 157 5.00 5.85 10.90
C GLY A 157 5.74 7.13 11.30
N GLY A 158 5.29 8.27 10.78
CA GLY A 158 5.75 9.62 11.18
C GLY A 158 7.14 10.01 10.69
N GLN A 159 7.72 9.30 9.75
CA GLN A 159 9.04 9.59 9.17
C GLN A 159 8.97 10.73 8.15
N SER A 160 10.12 11.36 7.90
CA SER A 160 10.26 12.37 6.86
C SER A 160 10.35 11.71 5.49
N TYR A 161 9.66 12.32 4.52
CA TYR A 161 9.69 11.92 3.11
C TYR A 161 11.12 11.93 2.55
N LEU A 162 11.47 10.92 1.77
CA LEU A 162 12.77 10.75 1.13
C LEU A 162 12.69 11.19 -0.34
N SER A 163 13.05 12.45 -0.62
CA SER A 163 12.91 13.06 -1.96
C SER A 163 13.73 12.36 -3.05
N PHE A 164 14.81 11.65 -2.71
CA PHE A 164 15.58 10.91 -3.73
C PHE A 164 14.78 9.79 -4.41
N VAL A 165 13.66 9.36 -3.82
CA VAL A 165 12.75 8.36 -4.42
C VAL A 165 11.97 8.94 -5.61
N GLU A 166 11.84 10.26 -5.72
CA GLU A 166 11.10 10.92 -6.81
C GLU A 166 11.61 10.51 -8.20
N GLU A 167 12.93 10.42 -8.36
CA GLU A 167 13.52 9.94 -9.62
C GLU A 167 13.07 8.52 -9.98
N LYS A 168 12.87 7.68 -8.96
CA LYS A 168 12.35 6.32 -9.13
C LYS A 168 10.88 6.32 -9.55
N ILE A 169 10.06 7.20 -8.93
CA ILE A 169 8.65 7.39 -9.31
C ILE A 169 8.54 7.81 -10.77
N GLU A 170 9.33 8.82 -11.19
CA GLU A 170 9.35 9.27 -12.58
C GLU A 170 9.76 8.19 -13.57
N LYS A 171 10.80 7.40 -13.23
CA LYS A 171 11.26 6.29 -14.07
C LYS A 171 10.16 5.25 -14.25
N LEU A 172 9.48 4.88 -13.16
CA LEU A 172 8.39 3.90 -13.20
C LEU A 172 7.19 4.44 -13.99
N ALA A 173 6.83 5.71 -13.82
CA ALA A 173 5.77 6.35 -14.59
C ALA A 173 6.07 6.38 -16.10
N LYS A 174 7.34 6.57 -16.50
CA LYS A 174 7.76 6.49 -17.91
C LYS A 174 7.64 5.08 -18.48
N ILE A 175 7.80 4.04 -17.66
CA ILE A 175 7.61 2.63 -18.06
C ILE A 175 6.12 2.31 -18.18
N ASN A 176 5.30 2.77 -17.24
CA ASN A 176 3.85 2.51 -17.17
C ASN A 176 3.03 3.40 -18.11
N LYS A 177 3.41 3.46 -19.38
CA LYS A 177 2.73 4.34 -20.38
C LYS A 177 1.30 3.93 -20.68
N SER A 178 0.98 2.64 -20.62
CA SER A 178 -0.35 2.07 -20.85
C SER A 178 -1.23 2.09 -19.61
N ASN A 179 -0.71 2.50 -18.44
CA ASN A 179 -1.39 2.42 -17.16
C ASN A 179 -1.86 0.99 -16.80
N ASP A 180 -1.02 0.00 -17.09
CA ASP A 180 -1.34 -1.42 -16.88
C ASP A 180 -1.34 -1.80 -15.39
N PHE A 181 -0.68 -0.98 -14.54
CA PHE A 181 -0.68 -1.13 -13.08
C PHE A 181 -0.75 0.24 -12.39
N LEU A 182 -1.18 0.25 -11.13
CA LEU A 182 -1.18 1.47 -10.31
C LEU A 182 0.20 1.71 -9.69
N ILE A 183 0.62 2.97 -9.64
CA ILE A 183 1.81 3.40 -8.91
C ILE A 183 1.34 4.07 -7.62
N GLY A 184 1.66 3.48 -6.49
CA GLY A 184 1.44 4.02 -5.15
C GLY A 184 2.74 4.51 -4.52
N VAL A 185 2.62 5.44 -3.59
CA VAL A 185 3.71 5.91 -2.74
C VAL A 185 3.27 5.83 -1.28
N ASP A 186 4.16 5.36 -0.41
CA ASP A 186 3.88 5.24 1.02
C ASP A 186 5.03 5.82 1.85
N GLY A 187 4.64 6.71 2.77
CA GLY A 187 5.50 7.31 3.77
C GLY A 187 5.77 8.80 3.59
N GLY A 188 5.55 9.56 4.65
CA GLY A 188 5.87 10.98 4.70
C GLY A 188 5.03 11.90 3.80
N ILE A 189 3.90 11.40 3.27
CA ILE A 189 3.01 12.17 2.40
C ILE A 189 2.24 13.20 3.21
N LYS A 190 2.37 14.46 2.83
CA LYS A 190 1.77 15.64 3.44
C LYS A 190 1.39 16.65 2.37
N SER A 191 0.65 17.70 2.75
CA SER A 191 0.28 18.80 1.85
C SER A 191 1.48 19.47 1.18
N GLU A 192 2.64 19.44 1.83
CA GLU A 192 3.90 20.02 1.31
C GLU A 192 4.60 19.07 0.33
N THR A 193 4.55 17.75 0.56
CA THR A 193 5.27 16.75 -0.24
C THR A 193 4.44 16.18 -1.39
N ILE A 194 3.12 16.27 -1.35
CA ILE A 194 2.25 15.76 -2.42
C ILE A 194 2.36 16.53 -3.75
N LYS A 195 3.07 17.65 -3.75
CA LYS A 195 3.25 18.51 -4.93
C LYS A 195 4.59 18.28 -5.67
N SER A 196 5.45 17.45 -5.09
CA SER A 196 6.77 17.11 -5.69
C SER A 196 6.65 15.99 -6.77
#